data_44bd1560abcd9fd6648eb7d28854bddf
#
_entry.id   44bd1560abcd9fd6648eb7d28854bddf
#
_cell.length_a   1.000
_cell.length_b   1.000
_cell.length_c   1.000
_cell.angle_alpha   90.00
_cell.angle_beta   90.00
_cell.angle_gamma   90.00
#
_symmetry.space_group_name_H-M   'P 1'
#
loop_
_entity.id
_entity.type
_entity.pdbx_description
1 polymer ?
#
loop_
_entity_poly.entity_id
_entity_poly.type
_entity_poly.pdbx_seq_one_letter_code
_entity_poly.pdbx_strand_id
1 'polypeptide(L)'
;DLILSGEQLHMRGMDVFNFGLRVVPSGIKEILKVLGMGIEDVDIIHFHQANRFMTDFFAKKLRFPLDRVPYSLGYFGNTSAASIPLNMVHTMYDGSFPRRRHVLMAGFGAGLAWGTAYLSLENLRISKLIEY
;
A
#
# COMPACT_ATOMS: atom_id res chain seq x y z
N ASP A 1 15.27 5.55 10.40
CA ASP A 1 14.69 5.58 11.74
C ASP A 1 14.01 6.90 12.02
N LEU A 2 13.01 6.87 12.89
CA LEU A 2 12.28 8.02 13.38
C LEU A 2 12.76 8.30 14.80
N ILE A 3 13.24 9.52 15.05
CA ILE A 3 13.79 9.91 16.36
C ILE A 3 13.06 11.17 16.81
N LEU A 4 12.56 11.17 18.04
CA LEU A 4 12.09 12.38 18.73
C LEU A 4 13.29 13.05 19.42
N SER A 5 13.59 14.29 19.05
CA SER A 5 14.59 15.14 19.70
C SER A 5 13.93 16.43 20.13
N GLY A 6 13.65 16.55 21.42
CA GLY A 6 12.81 17.63 21.95
C GLY A 6 11.38 17.54 21.41
N GLU A 7 10.85 18.65 20.88
CA GLU A 7 9.52 18.69 20.23
C GLU A 7 9.57 18.40 18.71
N GLN A 8 10.73 18.05 18.17
CA GLN A 8 10.91 17.83 16.74
C GLN A 8 11.04 16.37 16.39
N LEU A 9 10.35 15.98 15.32
CA LEU A 9 10.41 14.66 14.72
C LEU A 9 11.49 14.64 13.63
N HIS A 10 12.52 13.83 13.82
CA HIS A 10 13.57 13.60 12.82
C HIS A 10 13.42 12.23 12.17
N MET A 11 13.44 12.19 10.85
CA MET A 11 13.39 10.95 10.07
C MET A 11 14.57 10.88 9.10
N ARG A 12 15.28 9.76 9.09
CA ARG A 12 16.25 9.44 8.04
C ARG A 12 15.52 8.97 6.78
N GLY A 13 15.00 9.92 6.01
CA GLY A 13 14.14 9.64 4.87
C GLY A 13 14.75 8.69 3.84
N MET A 14 16.04 8.83 3.55
CA MET A 14 16.74 7.96 2.60
C MET A 14 16.87 6.50 3.09
N ASP A 15 17.02 6.29 4.38
CA ASP A 15 17.09 4.93 4.96
C ASP A 15 15.73 4.23 4.85
N VAL A 16 14.65 4.95 5.19
CA VAL A 16 13.27 4.46 5.03
C VAL A 16 12.93 4.20 3.56
N PHE A 17 13.37 5.09 2.67
CA PHE A 17 13.18 4.96 1.23
C PHE A 17 13.85 3.69 0.69
N ASN A 18 15.16 3.53 0.92
CA ASN A 18 15.93 2.37 0.45
C ASN A 18 15.41 1.05 1.05
N PHE A 19 14.99 1.10 2.32
CA PHE A 19 14.35 -0.03 2.98
C PHE A 19 13.06 -0.44 2.27
N GLY A 20 12.14 0.51 2.02
CA GLY A 20 10.88 0.25 1.33
C GLY A 20 11.08 -0.34 -0.07
N LEU A 21 12.01 0.22 -0.86
CA LEU A 21 12.33 -0.29 -2.21
C LEU A 21 12.78 -1.75 -2.22
N ARG A 22 13.42 -2.18 -1.15
CA ARG A 22 13.90 -3.56 -1.00
C ARG A 22 12.82 -4.50 -0.49
N VAL A 23 12.16 -4.15 0.63
CA VAL A 23 11.32 -5.10 1.37
C VAL A 23 9.91 -5.25 0.79
N VAL A 24 9.33 -4.20 0.22
CA VAL A 24 7.93 -4.25 -0.26
C VAL A 24 7.77 -5.23 -1.43
N PRO A 25 8.54 -5.14 -2.52
CA PRO A 25 8.42 -6.12 -3.59
C PRO A 25 8.78 -7.54 -3.16
N SER A 26 9.74 -7.68 -2.23
CA SER A 26 10.15 -8.99 -1.71
C SER A 26 9.03 -9.62 -0.88
N GLY A 27 8.41 -8.87 0.03
CA GLY A 27 7.32 -9.35 0.87
C GLY A 27 6.09 -9.77 0.06
N ILE A 28 5.78 -9.04 -1.02
CA ILE A 28 4.69 -9.43 -1.93
C ILE A 28 4.99 -10.75 -2.63
N LYS A 29 6.21 -10.93 -3.14
CA LYS A 29 6.61 -12.20 -3.77
C LYS A 29 6.56 -13.37 -2.78
N GLU A 30 6.95 -13.12 -1.54
CA GLU A 30 6.95 -14.14 -0.48
C GLU A 30 5.53 -14.58 -0.12
N ILE A 31 4.60 -13.64 0.09
CA ILE A 31 3.21 -13.98 0.40
C ILE A 31 2.54 -14.72 -0.76
N LEU A 32 2.76 -14.29 -2.01
CA LEU A 32 2.23 -14.98 -3.18
C LEU A 32 2.77 -16.41 -3.28
N LYS A 33 4.05 -16.62 -3.01
CA LYS A 33 4.65 -17.96 -2.97
C LYS A 33 4.00 -18.85 -1.90
N VAL A 34 3.74 -18.31 -0.71
CA VAL A 34 3.06 -19.04 0.37
C VAL A 34 1.63 -19.43 -0.02
N LEU A 35 0.95 -18.54 -0.75
CA LEU A 35 -0.43 -18.78 -1.21
C LEU A 35 -0.52 -19.67 -2.46
N GLY A 36 0.61 -19.97 -3.11
CA GLY A 36 0.62 -20.69 -4.38
C GLY A 36 0.02 -19.89 -5.54
N MET A 37 0.08 -18.53 -5.45
CA MET A 37 -0.50 -17.60 -6.42
C MET A 37 0.59 -16.92 -7.26
N GLY A 38 0.23 -16.57 -8.49
CA GLY A 38 1.01 -15.66 -9.33
C GLY A 38 0.62 -14.20 -9.11
N ILE A 39 1.44 -13.27 -9.60
CA ILE A 39 1.11 -11.84 -9.57
C ILE A 39 -0.09 -11.52 -10.48
N GLU A 40 -0.31 -12.32 -11.50
CA GLU A 40 -1.43 -12.25 -12.43
C GLU A 40 -2.79 -12.54 -11.77
N ASP A 41 -2.79 -13.32 -10.70
CA ASP A 41 -3.99 -13.66 -9.92
C ASP A 41 -4.46 -12.51 -9.02
N VAL A 42 -3.60 -11.50 -8.82
CA VAL A 42 -3.90 -10.34 -7.98
C VAL A 42 -4.71 -9.32 -8.75
N ASP A 43 -5.83 -8.89 -8.19
CA ASP A 43 -6.69 -7.89 -8.82
C ASP A 43 -6.23 -6.45 -8.56
N ILE A 44 -5.76 -6.15 -7.35
CA ILE A 44 -5.39 -4.80 -6.91
C ILE A 44 -4.35 -4.85 -5.80
N ILE A 45 -3.44 -3.87 -5.79
CA ILE A 45 -2.47 -3.71 -4.70
C ILE A 45 -2.59 -2.31 -4.10
N HIS A 46 -2.93 -2.24 -2.82
CA HIS A 46 -2.91 -1.01 -2.04
C HIS A 46 -1.56 -0.89 -1.32
N PHE A 47 -0.75 0.04 -1.78
CA PHE A 47 0.50 0.39 -1.11
C PHE A 47 0.30 1.51 -0.07
N HIS A 48 1.12 1.52 0.96
CA HIS A 48 1.29 2.72 1.79
C HIS A 48 1.60 3.93 0.91
N GLN A 49 0.86 5.01 1.12
CA GLN A 49 0.92 6.24 0.31
C GLN A 49 2.05 7.16 0.80
N ALA A 50 3.32 6.74 0.66
CA ALA A 50 4.48 7.54 1.03
C ALA A 50 4.77 8.63 -0.02
N ASN A 51 4.96 8.22 -1.25
CA ASN A 51 5.08 9.08 -2.44
C ASN A 51 4.82 8.26 -3.71
N ARG A 52 4.51 8.97 -4.81
CA ARG A 52 4.16 8.32 -6.08
C ARG A 52 5.32 7.54 -6.70
N PHE A 53 6.52 8.06 -6.59
CA PHE A 53 7.69 7.41 -7.16
C PHE A 53 7.89 6.00 -6.60
N MET A 54 7.73 5.84 -5.27
CA MET A 54 7.85 4.52 -4.63
C MET A 54 6.76 3.56 -5.10
N THR A 55 5.52 4.03 -5.16
CA THR A 55 4.37 3.24 -5.60
C THR A 55 4.57 2.74 -7.03
N ASP A 56 4.97 3.63 -7.94
CA ASP A 56 5.24 3.29 -9.33
C ASP A 56 6.45 2.34 -9.46
N PHE A 57 7.49 2.53 -8.62
CA PHE A 57 8.64 1.62 -8.57
C PHE A 57 8.24 0.21 -8.13
N PHE A 58 7.41 0.09 -7.09
CA PHE A 58 6.94 -1.22 -6.63
C PHE A 58 6.16 -1.97 -7.71
N ALA A 59 5.20 -1.28 -8.34
CA ALA A 59 4.43 -1.84 -9.44
C ALA A 59 5.32 -2.31 -10.59
N LYS A 60 6.26 -1.46 -11.03
CA LYS A 60 7.23 -1.80 -12.08
C LYS A 60 8.11 -3.00 -11.71
N LYS A 61 8.60 -3.04 -10.48
CA LYS A 61 9.45 -4.14 -9.97
C LYS A 61 8.71 -5.47 -9.91
N LEU A 62 7.41 -5.42 -9.67
CA LEU A 62 6.51 -6.57 -9.64
C LEU A 62 5.96 -6.92 -11.03
N ARG A 63 6.18 -6.09 -12.05
CA ARG A 63 5.53 -6.16 -13.36
C ARG A 63 4.01 -6.13 -13.26
N PHE A 64 3.50 -5.36 -12.29
CA PHE A 64 2.08 -5.23 -12.02
C PHE A 64 1.51 -3.98 -12.72
N PRO A 65 0.31 -4.06 -13.34
CA PRO A 65 -0.29 -2.95 -14.06
C PRO A 65 -0.61 -1.75 -13.16
N LEU A 66 -0.23 -0.55 -13.59
CA LEU A 66 -0.45 0.68 -12.80
C LEU A 66 -1.93 1.04 -12.62
N ASP A 67 -2.79 0.66 -13.54
CA ASP A 67 -4.25 0.83 -13.46
C ASP A 67 -4.91 -0.02 -12.35
N ARG A 68 -4.15 -0.96 -11.79
CA ARG A 68 -4.54 -1.78 -10.64
C ARG A 68 -3.82 -1.37 -9.35
N VAL A 69 -3.17 -0.20 -9.35
CA VAL A 69 -2.48 0.37 -8.20
C VAL A 69 -3.10 1.72 -7.87
N PRO A 70 -4.06 1.76 -6.93
CA PRO A 70 -4.74 2.99 -6.57
C PRO A 70 -3.79 4.00 -5.93
N TYR A 71 -4.00 5.28 -6.25
CA TYR A 71 -3.22 6.38 -5.74
C TYR A 71 -4.13 7.47 -5.18
N SER A 72 -4.03 7.73 -3.89
CA SER A 72 -4.87 8.70 -3.17
C SER A 72 -4.08 9.81 -2.46
N LEU A 73 -2.76 9.83 -2.62
CA LEU A 73 -1.88 10.81 -1.97
C LEU A 73 -2.24 12.27 -2.35
N GLY A 74 -2.72 12.49 -3.57
CA GLY A 74 -3.15 13.81 -4.03
C GLY A 74 -4.36 14.37 -3.28
N TYR A 75 -5.17 13.50 -2.68
CA TYR A 75 -6.35 13.90 -1.90
C TYR A 75 -6.06 14.03 -0.40
N PHE A 76 -5.29 13.09 0.16
CA PHE A 76 -5.16 12.95 1.62
C PHE A 76 -3.73 13.20 2.13
N GLY A 77 -2.75 13.27 1.25
CA GLY A 77 -1.34 13.28 1.66
C GLY A 77 -0.89 11.93 2.26
N ASN A 78 0.23 11.94 2.95
CA ASN A 78 0.71 10.77 3.69
C ASN A 78 0.07 10.72 5.08
N THR A 79 -0.97 9.94 5.22
CA THR A 79 -1.72 9.75 6.48
C THR A 79 -1.17 8.62 7.34
N SER A 80 0.11 8.26 7.17
CA SER A 80 0.79 7.21 7.96
C SER A 80 0.04 5.88 7.93
N ALA A 81 -0.32 5.33 9.09
CA ALA A 81 -1.03 4.05 9.21
C ALA A 81 -2.42 4.04 8.55
N ALA A 82 -3.07 5.19 8.46
CA ALA A 82 -4.39 5.31 7.82
C ALA A 82 -4.34 5.33 6.29
N SER A 83 -3.15 5.41 5.67
CA SER A 83 -3.01 5.61 4.22
C SER A 83 -3.58 4.44 3.39
N ILE A 84 -3.40 3.20 3.82
CA ILE A 84 -3.95 2.02 3.14
C ILE A 84 -5.48 1.97 3.30
N PRO A 85 -6.07 2.03 4.51
CA PRO A 85 -7.52 2.03 4.68
C PRO A 85 -8.22 3.17 3.92
N LEU A 86 -7.66 4.39 3.98
CA LEU A 86 -8.20 5.54 3.24
C LEU A 86 -8.14 5.32 1.73
N ASN A 87 -7.02 4.81 1.23
CA ASN A 87 -6.87 4.46 -0.19
C ASN A 87 -7.89 3.41 -0.62
N MET A 88 -8.12 2.36 0.19
CA MET A 88 -9.14 1.34 -0.09
C MET A 88 -10.54 1.94 -0.13
N VAL A 89 -10.94 2.72 0.89
CA VAL A 89 -12.26 3.34 0.94
C VAL A 89 -12.47 4.28 -0.24
N HIS A 90 -11.51 5.17 -0.49
CA HIS A 90 -11.59 6.17 -1.56
C HIS A 90 -11.74 5.55 -2.95
N THR A 91 -11.03 4.45 -3.21
CA THR A 91 -10.98 3.85 -4.54
C THR A 91 -11.99 2.73 -4.78
N MET A 92 -12.52 2.12 -3.72
CA MET A 92 -13.43 0.99 -3.85
C MET A 92 -14.89 1.35 -3.56
N TYR A 93 -15.14 2.52 -2.95
CA TYR A 93 -16.47 2.92 -2.53
C TYR A 93 -17.43 3.19 -3.71
N ASP A 94 -16.93 3.85 -4.75
CA ASP A 94 -17.76 4.28 -5.91
C ASP A 94 -17.93 3.20 -6.99
N GLY A 95 -17.36 2.00 -6.76
CA GLY A 95 -17.41 0.91 -7.72
C GLY A 95 -16.50 1.10 -8.93
N SER A 96 -15.65 2.13 -8.94
CA SER A 96 -14.66 2.38 -10.01
C SER A 96 -13.64 1.24 -10.15
N PHE A 97 -13.45 0.48 -9.09
CA PHE A 97 -12.79 -0.81 -9.13
C PHE A 97 -13.86 -1.92 -9.06
N PRO A 98 -14.20 -2.57 -10.17
CA PRO A 98 -15.18 -3.65 -10.19
C PRO A 98 -14.74 -4.76 -9.24
N ARG A 99 -15.71 -5.51 -8.71
CA ARG A 99 -15.56 -6.57 -7.70
C ARG A 99 -14.19 -7.25 -7.74
N ARG A 100 -13.27 -6.75 -6.95
CA ARG A 100 -11.90 -7.25 -6.83
C ARG A 100 -11.89 -8.26 -5.70
N ARG A 101 -11.52 -9.51 -6.01
CA ARG A 101 -11.49 -10.59 -5.03
C ARG A 101 -10.15 -10.72 -4.35
N HIS A 102 -9.06 -10.57 -5.12
CA HIS A 102 -7.70 -10.83 -4.67
C HIS A 102 -6.95 -9.51 -4.45
N VAL A 103 -6.97 -9.05 -3.21
CA VAL A 103 -6.40 -7.76 -2.81
C VAL A 103 -5.14 -7.96 -1.99
N LEU A 104 -4.05 -7.31 -2.39
CA LEU A 104 -2.85 -7.19 -1.59
C LEU A 104 -2.76 -5.81 -0.95
N MET A 105 -2.23 -5.77 0.25
CA MET A 105 -1.84 -4.55 0.96
C MET A 105 -0.38 -4.65 1.35
N ALA A 106 0.38 -3.58 1.15
CA ALA A 106 1.78 -3.54 1.56
C ALA A 106 2.13 -2.20 2.18
N GLY A 107 2.56 -2.26 3.44
CA GLY A 107 3.00 -1.13 4.24
C GLY A 107 4.45 -1.24 4.66
N PHE A 108 5.07 -0.09 4.90
CA PHE A 108 6.42 0.02 5.43
C PHE A 108 6.59 1.37 6.12
N GLY A 109 7.56 1.50 7.00
CA GLY A 109 7.81 2.77 7.67
C GLY A 109 8.81 2.66 8.81
N ALA A 110 8.62 3.59 9.74
CA ALA A 110 9.45 3.70 10.93
C ALA A 110 9.46 2.41 11.74
N GLY A 111 10.68 2.11 12.28
CA GLY A 111 10.88 0.88 13.03
C GLY A 111 12.29 0.31 12.79
N LEU A 112 12.81 0.09 11.63
CA LEU A 112 12.15 -0.07 10.34
C LEU A 112 11.23 -1.30 10.32
N ALA A 113 9.98 -1.13 9.93
CA ALA A 113 9.01 -2.21 9.87
C ALA A 113 8.30 -2.26 8.52
N TRP A 114 7.88 -3.45 8.11
CA TRP A 114 7.04 -3.64 6.92
C TRP A 114 6.07 -4.80 7.15
N GLY A 115 5.03 -4.82 6.34
CA GLY A 115 4.09 -5.92 6.32
C GLY A 115 3.38 -6.02 4.99
N THR A 116 3.01 -7.24 4.63
CA THR A 116 2.19 -7.52 3.46
C THR A 116 1.02 -8.40 3.91
N ALA A 117 -0.18 -8.07 3.46
CA ALA A 117 -1.37 -8.85 3.74
C ALA A 117 -2.13 -9.14 2.45
N TYR A 118 -2.72 -10.32 2.38
CA TYR A 118 -3.63 -10.72 1.34
C TYR A 118 -5.05 -10.84 1.88
N LEU A 119 -6.01 -10.32 1.14
CA LEU A 119 -7.43 -10.43 1.45
C LEU A 119 -8.18 -11.00 0.25
N SER A 120 -9.03 -11.99 0.51
CA SER A 120 -10.07 -12.41 -0.42
C SER A 120 -11.37 -11.67 -0.07
N LEU A 121 -11.80 -10.75 -0.94
CA LEU A 121 -12.92 -9.85 -0.67
C LEU A 121 -14.16 -10.27 -1.47
N GLU A 122 -14.81 -11.36 -1.07
CA GLU A 122 -16.02 -11.82 -1.76
C GLU A 122 -17.27 -11.00 -1.43
N ASN A 123 -17.37 -10.46 -0.21
CA ASN A 123 -18.56 -9.78 0.32
C ASN A 123 -18.23 -8.51 1.09
N LEU A 124 -17.17 -7.80 0.76
CA LEU A 124 -16.81 -6.56 1.43
C LEU A 124 -17.84 -5.47 1.15
N ARG A 125 -18.35 -4.87 2.22
CA ARG A 125 -19.13 -3.63 2.16
C ARG A 125 -18.23 -2.48 2.60
N ILE A 126 -18.07 -1.50 1.74
CA ILE A 126 -17.27 -0.30 2.03
C ILE A 126 -18.25 0.86 2.23
N SER A 127 -18.19 1.48 3.39
CA SER A 127 -18.96 2.69 3.69
C SER A 127 -18.33 3.90 3.02
N LYS A 128 -19.16 4.92 2.75
CA LYS A 128 -18.69 6.21 2.25
C LYS A 128 -17.72 6.85 3.24
N LEU A 129 -16.70 7.52 2.72
CA LEU A 129 -15.87 8.41 3.52
C LEU A 129 -16.75 9.55 4.07
N ILE A 130 -16.67 9.81 5.37
CA ILE A 130 -17.39 10.91 6.02
C ILE A 130 -16.36 12.01 6.29
N GLU A 131 -16.64 13.19 5.75
CA GLU A 131 -15.88 14.41 6.04
C GLU A 131 -16.66 15.23 7.07
N TYR A 132 -15.98 15.67 8.12
CA TYR A 132 -16.54 16.53 9.16
C TYR A 132 -16.06 17.97 9.02
#